data_0f9e1274e6f9b70563133657c9b54a38
#
_entry.id   0f9e1274e6f9b70563133657c9b54a38
#
_cell.length_a   1.000
_cell.length_b   1.000
_cell.length_c   1.000
_cell.angle_alpha   90.00
_cell.angle_beta   90.00
_cell.angle_gamma   90.00
#
_symmetry.space_group_name_H-M   'P 1'
#
loop_
_entity.id
_entity.type
_entity.pdbx_description
1 polymer ?
#
loop_
_entity_poly.entity_id
_entity_poly.type
_entity_poly.pdbx_seq_one_letter_code
_entity_poly.pdbx_strand_id
1 'polypeptide(L)'
;MTDIFIIGNGPAGISAAIYAVRAGLSVKVAGKDAGALGKTDKIENYYGFPEPVTGKELHGRGISQAKRLGAEISECEVFDIEYSYADTSADPSSEQYINHFRITTSAGVFTSKALILAAGTSRRAPAITGLRDHEGRGVSYCAVCDAFFYRDQPVSVIGSGDYALSEALHLVPTSSEVVILTDRKDFISEKFSLNADAIEAMRTGNAGAFMLPDDITAAVAGGTLRFDSRRITEIKGDPVVSSVVFSDGDALETSGVFIALGTASASDLARKLGVTDGDGKLVVNEDLSTFVPGFFAAGDCTGGMLQVAKAVYDGARAGTSAVKFIRSI
;
A
#
# COMPACT_ATOMS: atom_id res chain seq x y z
N MET A 1 8.27 18.84 4.83
CA MET A 1 7.23 18.41 3.85
C MET A 1 7.80 18.48 2.44
N THR A 2 7.57 17.48 1.62
CA THR A 2 7.99 17.44 0.21
C THR A 2 6.91 18.03 -0.69
N ASP A 3 7.24 18.64 -1.84
CA ASP A 3 6.21 19.13 -2.76
C ASP A 3 5.41 17.97 -3.36
N ILE A 4 6.11 16.94 -3.88
CA ILE A 4 5.46 15.77 -4.48
C ILE A 4 6.07 14.48 -3.92
N PHE A 5 5.21 13.59 -3.41
CA PHE A 5 5.58 12.22 -3.08
C PHE A 5 5.05 11.27 -4.16
N ILE A 6 5.87 10.32 -4.60
CA ILE A 6 5.51 9.36 -5.65
C ILE A 6 5.60 7.94 -5.10
N ILE A 7 4.52 7.19 -5.20
CA ILE A 7 4.45 5.79 -4.79
C ILE A 7 4.64 4.90 -6.02
N GLY A 8 5.78 4.22 -6.08
CA GLY A 8 6.18 3.37 -7.20
C GLY A 8 7.35 3.96 -7.98
N ASN A 9 8.43 3.19 -8.08
CA ASN A 9 9.66 3.55 -8.78
C ASN A 9 9.78 2.91 -10.17
N GLY A 10 8.66 2.41 -10.72
CA GLY A 10 8.56 1.92 -12.09
C GLY A 10 8.60 3.04 -13.14
N PRO A 11 8.40 2.71 -14.44
CA PRO A 11 8.48 3.68 -15.53
C PRO A 11 7.59 4.92 -15.35
N ALA A 12 6.37 4.73 -14.82
CA ALA A 12 5.44 5.83 -14.58
C ALA A 12 5.93 6.77 -13.47
N GLY A 13 6.30 6.21 -12.30
CA GLY A 13 6.75 7.02 -11.16
C GLY A 13 8.06 7.75 -11.45
N ILE A 14 9.01 7.07 -12.09
CA ILE A 14 10.29 7.69 -12.48
C ILE A 14 10.09 8.78 -13.54
N SER A 15 9.23 8.56 -14.53
CA SER A 15 8.88 9.59 -15.50
C SER A 15 8.26 10.81 -14.83
N ALA A 16 7.29 10.62 -13.91
CA ALA A 16 6.70 11.70 -13.15
C ALA A 16 7.74 12.48 -12.33
N ALA A 17 8.65 11.77 -11.65
CA ALA A 17 9.74 12.38 -10.89
C ALA A 17 10.64 13.26 -11.76
N ILE A 18 11.03 12.78 -12.94
CA ILE A 18 11.87 13.52 -13.89
C ILE A 18 11.21 14.85 -14.29
N TYR A 19 9.91 14.85 -14.60
CA TYR A 19 9.20 16.07 -14.98
C TYR A 19 9.07 17.05 -13.81
N ALA A 20 8.79 16.54 -12.62
CA ALA A 20 8.60 17.36 -11.42
C ALA A 20 9.91 18.00 -10.93
N VAL A 21 11.00 17.25 -10.83
CA VAL A 21 12.31 17.82 -10.43
C VAL A 21 12.85 18.82 -11.45
N ARG A 22 12.62 18.60 -12.74
CA ARG A 22 13.00 19.58 -13.79
C ARG A 22 12.17 20.86 -13.72
N ALA A 23 11.02 20.84 -13.10
CA ALA A 23 10.21 22.02 -12.81
C ALA A 23 10.64 22.75 -11.52
N GLY A 24 11.69 22.28 -10.84
CA GLY A 24 12.26 22.87 -9.63
C GLY A 24 11.58 22.45 -8.33
N LEU A 25 10.76 21.39 -8.32
CA LEU A 25 10.07 20.91 -7.13
C LEU A 25 10.89 19.85 -6.39
N SER A 26 10.69 19.78 -5.07
CA SER A 26 11.20 18.70 -4.24
C SER A 26 10.36 17.44 -4.44
N VAL A 27 11.04 16.33 -4.81
CA VAL A 27 10.37 15.07 -5.15
C VAL A 27 10.98 13.91 -4.40
N LYS A 28 10.14 13.13 -3.74
CA LYS A 28 10.52 11.86 -3.12
C LYS A 28 9.76 10.71 -3.79
N VAL A 29 10.47 9.64 -4.13
CA VAL A 29 9.90 8.42 -4.73
C VAL A 29 10.12 7.26 -3.76
N ALA A 30 9.06 6.54 -3.44
CA ALA A 30 9.11 5.29 -2.67
C ALA A 30 8.80 4.11 -3.57
N GLY A 31 9.62 3.06 -3.52
CA GLY A 31 9.37 1.81 -4.24
C GLY A 31 10.21 0.67 -3.69
N LYS A 32 9.63 -0.49 -3.52
CA LYS A 32 10.28 -1.64 -2.88
C LYS A 32 11.28 -2.35 -3.81
N ASP A 33 10.92 -2.50 -5.08
CA ASP A 33 11.71 -3.22 -6.08
C ASP A 33 11.37 -2.73 -7.51
N ALA A 34 11.94 -3.37 -8.51
CA ALA A 34 11.67 -3.06 -9.93
C ALA A 34 10.29 -3.55 -10.43
N GLY A 35 9.46 -4.13 -9.56
CA GLY A 35 8.10 -4.57 -9.87
C GLY A 35 8.00 -5.54 -11.05
N ALA A 36 6.97 -5.34 -11.87
CA ALA A 36 6.73 -6.14 -13.06
C ALA A 36 7.86 -5.99 -14.09
N LEU A 37 8.44 -4.79 -14.20
CA LEU A 37 9.55 -4.52 -15.14
C LEU A 37 10.78 -5.39 -14.83
N GLY A 38 11.10 -5.57 -13.55
CA GLY A 38 12.25 -6.38 -13.11
C GLY A 38 12.17 -7.87 -13.47
N LYS A 39 10.99 -8.35 -13.90
CA LYS A 39 10.72 -9.73 -14.33
C LYS A 39 10.76 -9.91 -15.85
N THR A 40 11.02 -8.85 -16.59
CA THR A 40 11.03 -8.85 -18.06
C THR A 40 12.45 -8.98 -18.55
N ASP A 41 12.77 -10.11 -19.18
CA ASP A 41 14.12 -10.38 -19.66
C ASP A 41 14.45 -9.68 -20.98
N LYS A 42 13.43 -9.32 -21.79
CA LYS A 42 13.61 -8.76 -23.12
C LYS A 42 12.52 -7.74 -23.45
N ILE A 43 12.91 -6.51 -23.74
CA ILE A 43 12.05 -5.41 -24.19
C ILE A 43 12.55 -4.96 -25.55
N GLU A 44 11.74 -5.10 -26.60
CA GLU A 44 12.05 -4.76 -27.98
C GLU A 44 11.11 -3.67 -28.55
N ASN A 45 10.04 -3.37 -27.85
CA ASN A 45 8.97 -2.47 -28.28
C ASN A 45 9.00 -1.10 -27.58
N TYR A 46 10.13 -0.73 -27.00
CA TYR A 46 10.31 0.59 -26.40
C TYR A 46 11.27 1.43 -27.24
N TYR A 47 10.79 2.58 -27.70
CA TYR A 47 11.53 3.46 -28.60
C TYR A 47 12.89 3.89 -28.04
N GLY A 48 13.91 3.91 -28.91
CA GLY A 48 15.24 4.44 -28.61
C GLY A 48 16.29 3.37 -28.26
N PHE A 49 15.95 2.09 -28.31
CA PHE A 49 16.87 0.97 -28.11
C PHE A 49 17.01 0.16 -29.39
N PRO A 50 18.17 0.23 -30.08
CA PRO A 50 18.41 -0.56 -31.29
C PRO A 50 18.54 -2.06 -31.00
N GLU A 51 19.03 -2.40 -29.79
CA GLU A 51 19.12 -3.76 -29.25
C GLU A 51 18.14 -3.95 -28.10
N PRO A 52 17.64 -5.18 -27.88
CA PRO A 52 16.78 -5.45 -26.74
C PRO A 52 17.41 -5.07 -25.40
N VAL A 53 16.61 -4.50 -24.52
CA VAL A 53 17.04 -4.16 -23.16
C VAL A 53 16.28 -5.01 -22.14
N THR A 54 16.94 -5.41 -21.05
CA THR A 54 16.23 -6.06 -19.95
C THR A 54 15.45 -5.04 -19.12
N GLY A 55 14.35 -5.50 -18.49
CA GLY A 55 13.58 -4.62 -17.62
C GLY A 55 14.38 -4.11 -16.43
N LYS A 56 15.30 -4.92 -15.86
CA LYS A 56 16.21 -4.50 -14.79
C LYS A 56 17.15 -3.38 -15.24
N GLU A 57 17.70 -3.50 -16.44
CA GLU A 57 18.59 -2.48 -16.98
C GLU A 57 17.83 -1.18 -17.27
N LEU A 58 16.65 -1.26 -17.89
CA LEU A 58 15.82 -0.09 -18.16
C LEU A 58 15.42 0.62 -16.87
N HIS A 59 15.01 -0.14 -15.84
CA HIS A 59 14.71 0.38 -14.51
C HIS A 59 15.90 1.09 -13.89
N GLY A 60 17.08 0.44 -13.86
CA GLY A 60 18.32 1.03 -13.31
C GLY A 60 18.73 2.32 -14.01
N ARG A 61 18.59 2.41 -15.34
CA ARG A 61 18.83 3.62 -16.11
C ARG A 61 17.86 4.75 -15.73
N GLY A 62 16.57 4.43 -15.55
CA GLY A 62 15.55 5.39 -15.10
C GLY A 62 15.84 5.93 -13.69
N ILE A 63 16.13 5.05 -12.72
CA ILE A 63 16.53 5.42 -11.35
C ILE A 63 17.74 6.36 -11.37
N SER A 64 18.79 5.99 -12.11
CA SER A 64 20.01 6.80 -12.21
C SER A 64 19.74 8.18 -12.82
N GLN A 65 18.88 8.25 -13.84
CA GLN A 65 18.46 9.49 -14.45
C GLN A 65 17.73 10.40 -13.48
N ALA A 66 16.74 9.87 -12.74
CA ALA A 66 15.95 10.66 -11.79
C ALA A 66 16.81 11.17 -10.62
N LYS A 67 17.67 10.31 -10.05
CA LYS A 67 18.64 10.70 -9.00
C LYS A 67 19.58 11.81 -9.46
N ARG A 68 20.16 11.69 -10.66
CA ARG A 68 21.04 12.72 -11.23
C ARG A 68 20.35 14.08 -11.40
N LEU A 69 19.04 14.08 -11.62
CA LEU A 69 18.22 15.28 -11.76
C LEU A 69 17.75 15.86 -10.41
N GLY A 70 17.96 15.14 -9.30
CA GLY A 70 17.66 15.63 -7.96
C GLY A 70 16.45 14.97 -7.27
N ALA A 71 15.88 13.90 -7.84
CA ALA A 71 14.85 13.13 -7.14
C ALA A 71 15.46 12.31 -6.00
N GLU A 72 14.85 12.35 -4.82
CA GLU A 72 15.15 11.44 -3.73
C GLU A 72 14.40 10.11 -3.95
N ILE A 73 15.14 9.00 -4.09
CA ILE A 73 14.54 7.68 -4.28
C ILE A 73 14.89 6.79 -3.10
N SER A 74 13.86 6.33 -2.40
CA SER A 74 13.96 5.44 -1.24
C SER A 74 13.45 4.04 -1.61
N GLU A 75 14.26 3.03 -1.30
CA GLU A 75 13.81 1.64 -1.38
C GLU A 75 13.04 1.32 -0.10
N CYS A 76 11.73 1.49 -0.15
CA CYS A 76 10.83 1.25 0.98
C CYS A 76 9.43 0.86 0.50
N GLU A 77 8.70 0.23 1.40
CA GLU A 77 7.31 -0.17 1.20
C GLU A 77 6.37 0.89 1.77
N VAL A 78 5.30 1.21 1.02
CA VAL A 78 4.24 2.10 1.49
C VAL A 78 3.09 1.23 2.02
N PHE A 79 2.66 1.51 3.26
CA PHE A 79 1.59 0.76 3.93
C PHE A 79 0.28 1.54 3.94
N ASP A 80 0.38 2.87 4.08
CA ASP A 80 -0.80 3.70 4.27
C ASP A 80 -0.62 5.09 3.67
N ILE A 81 -1.76 5.70 3.30
CA ILE A 81 -1.87 7.09 2.85
C ILE A 81 -3.11 7.72 3.48
N GLU A 82 -2.96 8.92 4.00
CA GLU A 82 -4.02 9.73 4.57
C GLU A 82 -4.01 11.10 3.91
N TYR A 83 -5.20 11.68 3.72
CA TYR A 83 -5.34 13.07 3.28
C TYR A 83 -5.83 13.93 4.43
N SER A 84 -5.04 14.93 4.78
CA SER A 84 -5.35 15.89 5.85
C SER A 84 -5.79 17.20 5.25
N TYR A 85 -6.95 17.68 5.67
CA TYR A 85 -7.44 19.01 5.32
C TYR A 85 -6.69 20.07 6.12
N ALA A 86 -6.56 21.24 5.51
CA ALA A 86 -5.93 22.40 6.15
C ALA A 86 -6.67 22.77 7.45
N ASP A 87 -5.90 22.95 8.51
CA ASP A 87 -6.37 23.59 9.74
C ASP A 87 -5.97 25.06 9.73
N THR A 88 -6.88 25.92 9.31
CA THR A 88 -6.64 27.37 9.22
C THR A 88 -6.50 28.04 10.59
N SER A 89 -6.73 27.33 11.70
CA SER A 89 -6.46 27.79 13.05
C SER A 89 -5.03 27.48 13.51
N ALA A 90 -4.32 26.61 12.80
CA ALA A 90 -2.93 26.27 13.08
C ALA A 90 -1.97 27.41 12.72
N ASP A 91 -0.72 27.30 13.15
CA ASP A 91 0.34 28.24 12.75
C ASP A 91 0.52 28.19 11.21
N PRO A 92 0.48 29.35 10.51
CA PRO A 92 0.68 29.40 9.05
C PRO A 92 1.98 28.79 8.55
N SER A 93 2.99 28.64 9.41
CA SER A 93 4.26 27.98 9.08
C SER A 93 4.23 26.47 9.29
N SER A 94 3.17 25.92 9.92
CA SER A 94 3.04 24.49 10.17
C SER A 94 2.51 23.70 8.96
N GLU A 95 2.82 22.42 8.91
CA GLU A 95 2.28 21.52 7.88
C GLU A 95 0.75 21.39 7.95
N GLN A 96 0.15 21.61 9.11
CA GLN A 96 -1.29 21.54 9.34
C GLN A 96 -2.06 22.67 8.66
N TYR A 97 -1.41 23.79 8.33
CA TYR A 97 -2.05 24.96 7.72
C TYR A 97 -2.47 24.73 6.27
N ILE A 98 -1.94 23.72 5.59
CA ILE A 98 -2.27 23.39 4.19
C ILE A 98 -2.76 21.96 4.07
N ASN A 99 -3.57 21.71 3.04
CA ASN A 99 -3.91 20.36 2.67
C ASN A 99 -2.65 19.55 2.34
N HIS A 100 -2.52 18.37 2.90
CA HIS A 100 -1.35 17.53 2.67
C HIS A 100 -1.67 16.03 2.76
N PHE A 101 -0.79 15.23 2.19
CA PHE A 101 -0.80 13.77 2.33
C PHE A 101 0.19 13.36 3.42
N ARG A 102 -0.23 12.41 4.25
CA ARG A 102 0.62 11.69 5.18
C ARG A 102 0.83 10.28 4.66
N ILE A 103 2.07 9.87 4.46
CA ILE A 103 2.44 8.60 3.85
C ILE A 103 3.23 7.78 4.87
N THR A 104 2.68 6.62 5.26
CA THR A 104 3.33 5.69 6.19
C THR A 104 4.08 4.63 5.40
N THR A 105 5.38 4.48 5.68
CA THR A 105 6.28 3.56 4.98
C THR A 105 7.14 2.74 5.94
N SER A 106 7.83 1.71 5.43
CA SER A 106 8.83 0.96 6.19
C SER A 106 10.04 1.82 6.62
N ALA A 107 10.29 2.95 5.95
CA ALA A 107 11.37 3.88 6.26
C ALA A 107 10.93 5.07 7.15
N GLY A 108 9.68 5.08 7.62
CA GLY A 108 9.10 6.14 8.44
C GLY A 108 7.89 6.82 7.81
N VAL A 109 7.48 7.94 8.39
CA VAL A 109 6.32 8.73 7.94
C VAL A 109 6.81 9.96 7.19
N PHE A 110 6.20 10.22 6.04
CA PHE A 110 6.48 11.39 5.20
C PHE A 110 5.23 12.22 4.99
N THR A 111 5.42 13.51 4.70
CA THR A 111 4.34 14.42 4.32
C THR A 111 4.63 15.09 2.99
N SER A 112 3.58 15.30 2.17
CA SER A 112 3.69 15.98 0.89
C SER A 112 2.45 16.79 0.53
N LYS A 113 2.62 17.84 -0.28
CA LYS A 113 1.52 18.65 -0.79
C LYS A 113 0.73 17.95 -1.89
N ALA A 114 1.41 17.14 -2.71
CA ALA A 114 0.80 16.32 -3.75
C ALA A 114 1.32 14.88 -3.71
N LEU A 115 0.50 13.95 -4.18
CA LEU A 115 0.78 12.52 -4.21
C LEU A 115 0.54 11.97 -5.63
N ILE A 116 1.48 11.18 -6.13
CA ILE A 116 1.30 10.44 -7.39
C ILE A 116 1.39 8.95 -7.10
N LEU A 117 0.31 8.22 -7.38
CA LEU A 117 0.25 6.77 -7.24
C LEU A 117 0.64 6.11 -8.56
N ALA A 118 1.78 5.42 -8.58
CA ALA A 118 2.36 4.76 -9.75
C ALA A 118 2.81 3.32 -9.43
N ALA A 119 2.07 2.63 -8.53
CA ALA A 119 2.44 1.32 -8.00
C ALA A 119 2.09 0.13 -8.92
N GLY A 120 1.76 0.38 -10.20
CA GLY A 120 1.43 -0.66 -11.17
C GLY A 120 0.07 -1.32 -10.96
N THR A 121 -0.09 -2.57 -11.44
CA THR A 121 -1.34 -3.32 -11.27
C THR A 121 -1.38 -4.02 -9.92
N SER A 122 -2.60 -4.16 -9.37
CA SER A 122 -2.88 -4.93 -8.17
C SER A 122 -2.43 -6.38 -8.33
N ARG A 123 -1.96 -7.00 -7.26
CA ARG A 123 -1.70 -8.45 -7.24
C ARG A 123 -3.03 -9.20 -7.41
N ARG A 124 -2.98 -10.37 -8.03
CA ARG A 124 -4.15 -11.25 -8.08
C ARG A 124 -4.50 -11.65 -6.64
N ALA A 125 -5.81 -11.60 -6.33
CA ALA A 125 -6.33 -12.18 -5.10
C ALA A 125 -5.83 -13.64 -4.95
N PRO A 126 -5.54 -14.11 -3.74
CA PRO A 126 -5.11 -15.47 -3.52
C PRO A 126 -6.20 -16.46 -3.97
N ALA A 127 -5.78 -17.62 -4.41
CA ALA A 127 -6.72 -18.70 -4.78
C ALA A 127 -7.21 -19.44 -3.51
N ILE A 128 -8.01 -18.74 -2.69
CA ILE A 128 -8.69 -19.31 -1.52
C ILE A 128 -10.14 -19.53 -1.91
N THR A 129 -10.67 -20.73 -1.69
CA THR A 129 -12.08 -21.06 -1.96
C THR A 129 -12.99 -20.13 -1.16
N GLY A 130 -14.08 -19.63 -1.77
CA GLY A 130 -15.02 -18.72 -1.12
C GLY A 130 -14.58 -17.26 -1.01
N LEU A 131 -13.30 -16.94 -1.26
CA LEU A 131 -12.81 -15.56 -1.11
C LEU A 131 -13.60 -14.60 -2.00
N ARG A 132 -13.70 -14.90 -3.29
CA ARG A 132 -14.41 -14.04 -4.26
C ARG A 132 -15.91 -14.00 -4.02
N ASP A 133 -16.48 -15.10 -3.56
CA ASP A 133 -17.90 -15.22 -3.31
C ASP A 133 -18.36 -14.32 -2.15
N HIS A 134 -17.42 -13.97 -1.28
CA HIS A 134 -17.67 -13.13 -0.10
C HIS A 134 -17.07 -11.71 -0.23
N GLU A 135 -16.53 -11.31 -1.37
CA GLU A 135 -16.11 -9.92 -1.59
C GLU A 135 -17.28 -8.96 -1.38
N GLY A 136 -17.10 -7.96 -0.50
CA GLY A 136 -18.16 -7.04 -0.07
C GLY A 136 -19.22 -7.68 0.85
N ARG A 137 -19.05 -8.96 1.23
CA ARG A 137 -19.93 -9.69 2.15
C ARG A 137 -19.13 -10.35 3.28
N GLY A 138 -18.18 -9.59 3.84
CA GLY A 138 -17.28 -10.02 4.90
C GLY A 138 -15.83 -10.17 4.47
N VAL A 139 -15.51 -10.25 3.17
CA VAL A 139 -14.14 -10.10 2.66
C VAL A 139 -13.89 -8.65 2.29
N SER A 140 -12.83 -8.05 2.84
CA SER A 140 -12.39 -6.68 2.63
C SER A 140 -10.91 -6.60 2.26
N TYR A 141 -10.53 -5.48 1.61
CA TYR A 141 -9.15 -5.13 1.25
C TYR A 141 -8.70 -3.82 1.90
N CYS A 142 -9.47 -3.25 2.84
CA CYS A 142 -9.19 -1.97 3.47
C CYS A 142 -9.72 -1.94 4.91
N ALA A 143 -8.84 -2.12 5.89
CA ALA A 143 -9.23 -2.05 7.29
C ALA A 143 -9.74 -0.65 7.68
N VAL A 144 -9.08 0.41 7.24
CA VAL A 144 -9.49 1.80 7.53
C VAL A 144 -10.90 2.09 7.01
N CYS A 145 -11.29 1.50 5.85
CA CYS A 145 -12.62 1.72 5.26
C CYS A 145 -13.72 0.99 6.05
N ASP A 146 -13.44 -0.24 6.46
CA ASP A 146 -14.48 -1.20 6.85
C ASP A 146 -14.44 -1.58 8.34
N ALA A 147 -13.42 -1.17 9.12
CA ALA A 147 -13.30 -1.53 10.55
C ALA A 147 -14.57 -1.21 11.36
N PHE A 148 -15.24 -0.11 11.03
CA PHE A 148 -16.45 0.32 11.74
C PHE A 148 -17.58 -0.73 11.69
N PHE A 149 -17.69 -1.49 10.59
CA PHE A 149 -18.73 -2.51 10.42
C PHE A 149 -18.50 -3.76 11.29
N TYR A 150 -17.27 -3.93 11.82
CA TYR A 150 -16.85 -5.08 12.61
C TYR A 150 -16.60 -4.73 14.10
N ARG A 151 -17.24 -3.64 14.57
CA ARG A 151 -17.12 -3.25 15.99
C ARG A 151 -17.58 -4.38 16.92
N ASP A 152 -16.73 -4.65 17.94
CA ASP A 152 -16.95 -5.69 18.95
C ASP A 152 -17.11 -7.11 18.36
N GLN A 153 -16.63 -7.35 17.13
CA GLN A 153 -16.67 -8.64 16.46
C GLN A 153 -15.24 -9.18 16.19
N PRO A 154 -15.07 -10.52 16.12
CA PRO A 154 -13.80 -11.12 15.76
C PRO A 154 -13.55 -10.95 14.25
N VAL A 155 -12.33 -10.59 13.89
CA VAL A 155 -11.90 -10.45 12.49
C VAL A 155 -10.57 -11.13 12.23
N SER A 156 -10.34 -11.47 10.97
CA SER A 156 -9.10 -12.09 10.52
C SER A 156 -8.41 -11.24 9.46
N VAL A 157 -7.07 -11.20 9.50
CA VAL A 157 -6.24 -10.54 8.48
C VAL A 157 -5.37 -11.59 7.81
N ILE A 158 -5.52 -11.81 6.51
CA ILE A 158 -4.69 -12.77 5.77
C ILE A 158 -3.46 -12.06 5.24
N GLY A 159 -2.28 -12.39 5.79
CA GLY A 159 -0.99 -11.80 5.42
C GLY A 159 0.13 -12.17 6.38
N SER A 160 1.38 -11.81 6.06
CA SER A 160 2.54 -12.31 6.83
C SER A 160 3.69 -11.28 7.00
N GLY A 161 3.40 -9.98 6.94
CA GLY A 161 4.43 -8.95 7.02
C GLY A 161 3.90 -7.60 7.50
N ASP A 162 4.70 -6.56 7.29
CA ASP A 162 4.38 -5.19 7.75
C ASP A 162 3.02 -4.68 7.31
N TYR A 163 2.61 -4.99 6.09
CA TYR A 163 1.29 -4.57 5.58
C TYR A 163 0.16 -5.26 6.35
N ALA A 164 0.26 -6.57 6.60
CA ALA A 164 -0.76 -7.29 7.37
C ALA A 164 -0.84 -6.77 8.81
N LEU A 165 0.30 -6.47 9.43
CA LEU A 165 0.33 -5.87 10.76
C LEU A 165 -0.29 -4.46 10.76
N SER A 166 0.03 -3.63 9.76
CA SER A 166 -0.57 -2.29 9.63
C SER A 166 -2.10 -2.35 9.52
N GLU A 167 -2.64 -3.24 8.68
CA GLU A 167 -4.10 -3.43 8.57
C GLU A 167 -4.70 -3.96 9.89
N ALA A 168 -4.03 -4.92 10.55
CA ALA A 168 -4.48 -5.44 11.84
C ALA A 168 -4.54 -4.36 12.93
N LEU A 169 -3.55 -3.48 12.99
CA LEU A 169 -3.51 -2.39 13.96
C LEU A 169 -4.64 -1.37 13.77
N HIS A 170 -5.16 -1.20 12.58
CA HIS A 170 -6.37 -0.40 12.35
C HIS A 170 -7.64 -1.07 12.89
N LEU A 171 -7.65 -2.41 13.01
CA LEU A 171 -8.79 -3.18 13.50
C LEU A 171 -8.79 -3.36 15.03
N VAL A 172 -7.61 -3.48 15.65
CA VAL A 172 -7.44 -3.70 17.09
C VAL A 172 -8.27 -2.75 17.97
N PRO A 173 -8.37 -1.44 17.70
CA PRO A 173 -9.13 -0.51 18.56
C PRO A 173 -10.64 -0.75 18.56
N THR A 174 -11.16 -1.45 17.56
CA THR A 174 -12.62 -1.57 17.35
C THR A 174 -13.13 -3.00 17.43
N SER A 175 -12.31 -3.99 17.11
CA SER A 175 -12.71 -5.39 17.04
C SER A 175 -12.50 -6.09 18.39
N SER A 176 -13.32 -7.13 18.71
CA SER A 176 -13.13 -7.92 19.92
C SER A 176 -11.88 -8.79 19.88
N GLU A 177 -11.50 -9.24 18.70
CA GLU A 177 -10.30 -10.02 18.44
C GLU A 177 -9.85 -9.81 16.98
N VAL A 178 -8.54 -9.76 16.77
CA VAL A 178 -7.91 -9.69 15.44
C VAL A 178 -6.92 -10.84 15.31
N VAL A 179 -7.09 -11.71 14.32
CA VAL A 179 -6.18 -12.83 14.07
C VAL A 179 -5.47 -12.65 12.76
N ILE A 180 -4.14 -12.51 12.80
CA ILE A 180 -3.31 -12.52 11.58
C ILE A 180 -3.08 -13.96 11.15
N LEU A 181 -3.58 -14.32 9.97
CA LEU A 181 -3.48 -15.63 9.36
C LEU A 181 -2.35 -15.62 8.32
N THR A 182 -1.24 -16.29 8.62
CA THR A 182 -0.04 -16.21 7.77
C THR A 182 0.01 -17.25 6.65
N ASP A 183 -0.92 -18.19 6.63
CA ASP A 183 -1.04 -19.24 5.62
C ASP A 183 0.29 -19.98 5.37
N ARG A 184 0.86 -20.57 6.45
CA ARG A 184 2.12 -21.33 6.47
C ARG A 184 3.39 -20.52 6.21
N LYS A 185 3.32 -19.21 6.21
CA LYS A 185 4.49 -18.35 6.14
C LYS A 185 4.92 -17.94 7.53
N ASP A 186 6.21 -17.71 7.69
CA ASP A 186 6.70 -17.05 8.88
C ASP A 186 6.21 -15.60 8.89
N PHE A 187 5.77 -15.15 10.07
CA PHE A 187 5.45 -13.74 10.25
C PHE A 187 6.74 -12.97 10.53
N ILE A 188 7.04 -11.99 9.69
CA ILE A 188 8.21 -11.12 9.84
C ILE A 188 7.78 -9.68 9.58
N SER A 189 7.94 -8.82 10.58
CA SER A 189 7.81 -7.38 10.44
C SER A 189 9.16 -6.74 10.68
N GLU A 190 9.78 -6.22 9.62
CA GLU A 190 11.06 -5.50 9.71
C GLU A 190 10.87 -4.15 10.40
N LYS A 191 9.79 -3.45 10.09
CA LYS A 191 9.46 -2.13 10.67
C LYS A 191 9.34 -2.18 12.19
N PHE A 192 8.72 -3.22 12.74
CA PHE A 192 8.45 -3.36 14.17
C PHE A 192 9.38 -4.35 14.84
N SER A 193 10.40 -4.88 14.15
CA SER A 193 11.30 -5.93 14.65
C SER A 193 10.54 -7.13 15.24
N LEU A 194 9.38 -7.46 14.65
CA LEU A 194 8.47 -8.49 15.14
C LEU A 194 8.65 -9.77 14.32
N ASN A 195 8.93 -10.87 15.01
CA ASN A 195 9.03 -12.21 14.46
C ASN A 195 8.34 -13.23 15.39
N ALA A 196 8.37 -14.51 15.05
CA ALA A 196 7.75 -15.55 15.84
C ALA A 196 8.25 -15.60 17.30
N ASP A 197 9.55 -15.39 17.52
CA ASP A 197 10.14 -15.39 18.87
C ASP A 197 9.64 -14.21 19.70
N ALA A 198 9.55 -13.02 19.10
CA ALA A 198 9.01 -11.82 19.75
C ALA A 198 7.53 -11.99 20.12
N ILE A 199 6.74 -12.58 19.22
CA ILE A 199 5.30 -12.86 19.45
C ILE A 199 5.14 -13.84 20.61
N GLU A 200 5.92 -14.93 20.66
CA GLU A 200 5.86 -15.92 21.73
C GLU A 200 6.34 -15.32 23.07
N ALA A 201 7.39 -14.49 23.05
CA ALA A 201 7.86 -13.79 24.24
C ALA A 201 6.78 -12.84 24.82
N MET A 202 6.03 -12.14 23.99
CA MET A 202 4.90 -11.32 24.43
C MET A 202 3.78 -12.17 25.04
N ARG A 203 3.42 -13.28 24.40
CA ARG A 203 2.38 -14.21 24.86
C ARG A 203 2.72 -14.83 26.22
N THR A 204 4.00 -15.08 26.49
CA THR A 204 4.51 -15.67 27.74
C THR A 204 4.89 -14.65 28.81
N GLY A 205 4.68 -13.35 28.56
CA GLY A 205 5.01 -12.27 29.50
C GLY A 205 6.49 -11.88 29.55
N ASN A 206 7.32 -12.38 28.64
CA ASN A 206 8.74 -12.10 28.52
C ASN A 206 9.08 -11.00 27.51
N ALA A 207 8.14 -10.10 27.25
CA ALA A 207 8.25 -9.05 26.23
C ALA A 207 9.40 -8.06 26.44
N GLY A 208 9.96 -7.96 27.64
CA GLY A 208 11.06 -7.02 27.95
C GLY A 208 12.36 -7.22 27.19
N ALA A 209 12.50 -8.30 26.40
CA ALA A 209 13.66 -8.54 25.53
C ALA A 209 13.54 -7.83 24.17
N PHE A 210 12.36 -7.32 23.79
CA PHE A 210 12.07 -6.71 22.50
C PHE A 210 11.55 -5.29 22.69
N MET A 211 12.16 -4.33 22.01
CA MET A 211 11.69 -2.93 21.98
C MET A 211 10.59 -2.80 20.91
N LEU A 212 9.36 -3.09 21.29
CA LEU A 212 8.18 -2.96 20.44
C LEU A 212 7.32 -1.78 20.87
N PRO A 213 6.54 -1.17 19.96
CA PRO A 213 5.52 -0.19 20.34
C PRO A 213 4.57 -0.72 21.40
N ASP A 214 4.23 0.13 22.37
CA ASP A 214 3.41 -0.25 23.53
C ASP A 214 2.03 -0.78 23.15
N ASP A 215 1.44 -0.24 22.07
CA ASP A 215 0.15 -0.64 21.52
C ASP A 215 0.14 -2.08 20.98
N ILE A 216 1.22 -2.48 20.28
CA ILE A 216 1.38 -3.85 19.79
C ILE A 216 1.56 -4.82 20.96
N THR A 217 2.45 -4.45 21.89
CA THR A 217 2.71 -5.25 23.08
C THR A 217 1.44 -5.47 23.90
N ALA A 218 0.67 -4.41 24.13
CA ALA A 218 -0.60 -4.48 24.86
C ALA A 218 -1.64 -5.33 24.12
N ALA A 219 -1.77 -5.19 22.80
CA ALA A 219 -2.74 -5.96 22.01
C ALA A 219 -2.44 -7.46 22.00
N VAL A 220 -1.17 -7.85 21.88
CA VAL A 220 -0.76 -9.27 21.93
C VAL A 220 -0.89 -9.84 23.34
N ALA A 221 -0.37 -9.14 24.36
CA ALA A 221 -0.45 -9.58 25.76
C ALA A 221 -1.91 -9.67 26.27
N GLY A 222 -2.76 -8.75 25.82
CA GLY A 222 -4.20 -8.72 26.13
C GLY A 222 -5.03 -9.73 25.34
N GLY A 223 -4.44 -10.42 24.36
CA GLY A 223 -5.12 -11.41 23.52
C GLY A 223 -6.02 -10.82 22.41
N THR A 224 -6.07 -9.49 22.26
CA THR A 224 -6.84 -8.84 21.19
C THR A 224 -6.19 -9.06 19.81
N LEU A 225 -4.86 -9.16 19.73
CA LEU A 225 -4.13 -9.49 18.53
C LEU A 225 -3.45 -10.85 18.66
N ARG A 226 -3.80 -11.78 17.78
CA ARG A 226 -3.22 -13.12 17.72
C ARG A 226 -2.66 -13.45 16.34
N PHE A 227 -1.84 -14.49 16.27
CA PHE A 227 -1.23 -14.99 15.05
C PHE A 227 -1.52 -16.49 14.90
N ASP A 228 -1.86 -16.92 13.68
CA ASP A 228 -2.09 -18.31 13.32
C ASP A 228 -1.42 -18.61 11.97
N SER A 229 -0.57 -19.63 11.93
CA SER A 229 0.18 -20.00 10.74
C SER A 229 -0.41 -21.20 9.99
N ARG A 230 -1.57 -21.72 10.38
CA ARG A 230 -2.21 -22.83 9.71
C ARG A 230 -2.56 -22.49 8.27
N ARG A 231 -2.51 -23.50 7.41
CA ARG A 231 -2.87 -23.35 6.00
C ARG A 231 -4.36 -23.11 5.85
N ILE A 232 -4.71 -22.03 5.16
CA ILE A 232 -6.08 -21.70 4.81
C ILE A 232 -6.53 -22.50 3.60
N THR A 233 -7.71 -23.09 3.64
CA THR A 233 -8.33 -23.82 2.53
C THR A 233 -9.57 -23.15 2.00
N GLU A 234 -10.37 -22.51 2.87
CA GLU A 234 -11.66 -21.95 2.49
C GLU A 234 -12.08 -20.82 3.42
N ILE A 235 -12.80 -19.83 2.88
CA ILE A 235 -13.58 -18.83 3.62
C ILE A 235 -15.03 -19.21 3.47
N LYS A 236 -15.74 -19.42 4.58
CA LYS A 236 -17.13 -19.85 4.63
C LYS A 236 -18.06 -18.77 5.16
N GLY A 237 -19.32 -18.84 4.68
CA GLY A 237 -20.42 -18.01 5.15
C GLY A 237 -21.67 -18.18 4.30
N ASP A 238 -22.82 -17.71 4.80
CA ASP A 238 -24.07 -17.68 4.05
C ASP A 238 -25.02 -16.62 4.68
N PRO A 239 -25.26 -15.48 4.02
CA PRO A 239 -24.58 -14.95 2.83
C PRO A 239 -23.28 -14.19 3.15
N VAL A 240 -22.96 -13.94 4.43
CA VAL A 240 -21.78 -13.20 4.89
C VAL A 240 -20.76 -14.16 5.50
N VAL A 241 -19.49 -13.75 5.52
CA VAL A 241 -18.42 -14.51 6.15
C VAL A 241 -18.78 -14.91 7.59
N SER A 242 -18.51 -16.15 7.95
CA SER A 242 -18.67 -16.66 9.32
C SER A 242 -17.46 -17.40 9.85
N SER A 243 -16.59 -17.92 8.97
CA SER A 243 -15.38 -18.65 9.40
C SER A 243 -14.32 -18.76 8.31
N VAL A 244 -13.09 -19.02 8.74
CA VAL A 244 -11.97 -19.47 7.91
C VAL A 244 -11.65 -20.91 8.27
N VAL A 245 -11.59 -21.79 7.26
CA VAL A 245 -11.31 -23.23 7.43
C VAL A 245 -9.84 -23.51 7.11
N PHE A 246 -9.21 -24.34 7.92
CA PHE A 246 -7.83 -24.74 7.78
C PHE A 246 -7.70 -26.15 7.21
N SER A 247 -6.46 -26.52 6.79
CA SER A 247 -6.19 -27.82 6.17
C SER A 247 -6.28 -29.03 7.11
N ASP A 248 -6.30 -28.80 8.41
CA ASP A 248 -6.52 -29.80 9.46
C ASP A 248 -8.02 -30.10 9.70
N GLY A 249 -8.90 -29.34 9.05
CA GLY A 249 -10.35 -29.44 9.19
C GLY A 249 -10.95 -28.54 10.25
N ASP A 250 -10.13 -27.87 11.06
CA ASP A 250 -10.60 -26.89 12.02
C ASP A 250 -11.09 -25.61 11.33
N ALA A 251 -11.93 -24.86 12.04
CA ALA A 251 -12.41 -23.58 11.59
C ALA A 251 -12.20 -22.50 12.66
N LEU A 252 -11.84 -21.30 12.22
CA LEU A 252 -11.78 -20.10 13.05
C LEU A 252 -13.02 -19.26 12.75
N GLU A 253 -13.84 -19.03 13.78
CA GLU A 253 -14.97 -18.09 13.67
C GLU A 253 -14.46 -16.67 13.47
N THR A 254 -15.02 -15.98 12.48
CA THR A 254 -14.68 -14.61 12.15
C THR A 254 -15.81 -13.94 11.38
N SER A 255 -16.11 -12.69 11.71
CA SER A 255 -17.15 -11.91 11.04
C SER A 255 -16.65 -11.18 9.80
N GLY A 256 -15.32 -11.00 9.70
CA GLY A 256 -14.68 -10.34 8.56
C GLY A 256 -13.29 -10.88 8.28
N VAL A 257 -12.93 -10.91 7.01
CA VAL A 257 -11.60 -11.34 6.53
C VAL A 257 -10.98 -10.21 5.70
N PHE A 258 -9.87 -9.67 6.18
CA PHE A 258 -9.13 -8.59 5.53
C PHE A 258 -7.93 -9.15 4.78
N ILE A 259 -7.82 -8.84 3.50
CA ILE A 259 -6.75 -9.37 2.64
C ILE A 259 -5.58 -8.39 2.59
N ALA A 260 -4.48 -8.74 3.25
CA ALA A 260 -3.28 -7.91 3.37
C ALA A 260 -2.02 -8.69 2.96
N LEU A 261 -2.01 -9.23 1.74
CA LEU A 261 -0.95 -10.08 1.22
C LEU A 261 0.17 -9.27 0.56
N GLY A 262 1.37 -9.44 1.06
CA GLY A 262 2.57 -8.83 0.50
C GLY A 262 2.66 -7.33 0.79
N THR A 263 2.56 -6.48 -0.23
CA THR A 263 2.57 -5.02 -0.13
C THR A 263 1.19 -4.46 -0.46
N ALA A 264 0.84 -3.28 0.07
CA ALA A 264 -0.35 -2.58 -0.36
C ALA A 264 -0.34 -2.36 -1.88
N SER A 265 -1.39 -2.79 -2.56
CA SER A 265 -1.53 -2.55 -3.99
C SER A 265 -1.95 -1.11 -4.27
N ALA A 266 -1.81 -0.66 -5.53
CA ALA A 266 -2.33 0.63 -5.95
C ALA A 266 -3.83 0.78 -5.63
N SER A 267 -4.61 -0.28 -5.85
CA SER A 267 -6.06 -0.26 -5.54
C SER A 267 -6.33 -0.20 -4.04
N ASP A 268 -5.53 -0.88 -3.20
CA ASP A 268 -5.70 -0.83 -1.74
C ASP A 268 -5.43 0.58 -1.21
N LEU A 269 -4.33 1.21 -1.64
CA LEU A 269 -4.03 2.59 -1.28
C LEU A 269 -5.07 3.58 -1.81
N ALA A 270 -5.49 3.44 -3.06
CA ALA A 270 -6.48 4.31 -3.68
C ALA A 270 -7.86 4.22 -2.99
N ARG A 271 -8.26 3.01 -2.57
CA ARG A 271 -9.52 2.78 -1.86
C ARG A 271 -9.58 3.54 -0.53
N LYS A 272 -8.47 3.69 0.18
CA LYS A 272 -8.39 4.48 1.43
C LYS A 272 -8.76 5.96 1.24
N LEU A 273 -8.55 6.49 0.03
CA LEU A 273 -8.94 7.86 -0.33
C LEU A 273 -10.25 7.91 -1.14
N GLY A 274 -10.94 6.78 -1.31
CA GLY A 274 -12.20 6.68 -2.01
C GLY A 274 -12.10 6.84 -3.54
N VAL A 275 -10.92 6.86 -4.14
CA VAL A 275 -10.70 7.17 -5.57
C VAL A 275 -10.77 5.95 -6.48
N THR A 276 -11.55 4.95 -6.10
CA THR A 276 -11.81 3.75 -6.91
C THR A 276 -13.28 3.69 -7.33
N ASP A 277 -13.56 3.06 -8.47
CA ASP A 277 -14.91 2.68 -8.87
C ASP A 277 -15.41 1.44 -8.11
N GLY A 278 -16.63 0.98 -8.43
CA GLY A 278 -17.24 -0.20 -7.82
C GLY A 278 -16.47 -1.50 -8.08
N ASP A 279 -15.64 -1.55 -9.11
CA ASP A 279 -14.76 -2.68 -9.45
C ASP A 279 -13.34 -2.53 -8.85
N GLY A 280 -13.09 -1.49 -8.05
CA GLY A 280 -11.80 -1.21 -7.40
C GLY A 280 -10.73 -0.64 -8.34
N LYS A 281 -11.09 -0.15 -9.53
CA LYS A 281 -10.16 0.54 -10.44
C LYS A 281 -10.04 2.01 -10.07
N LEU A 282 -8.85 2.56 -10.26
CA LEU A 282 -8.64 3.98 -10.03
C LEU A 282 -9.37 4.82 -11.07
N VAL A 283 -10.14 5.80 -10.58
CA VAL A 283 -10.85 6.77 -11.41
C VAL A 283 -10.00 8.03 -11.54
N VAL A 284 -9.56 8.33 -12.76
CA VAL A 284 -8.76 9.51 -13.07
C VAL A 284 -9.37 10.32 -14.20
N ASN A 285 -9.15 11.63 -14.14
CA ASN A 285 -9.45 12.55 -15.22
C ASN A 285 -8.44 12.40 -16.38
N GLU A 286 -8.68 13.11 -17.48
CA GLU A 286 -7.75 13.10 -18.61
C GLU A 286 -6.32 13.53 -18.22
N ASP A 287 -6.16 14.48 -17.30
CA ASP A 287 -4.88 14.98 -16.81
C ASP A 287 -4.25 14.10 -15.73
N LEU A 288 -4.84 12.92 -15.47
CA LEU A 288 -4.46 11.93 -14.47
C LEU A 288 -4.65 12.39 -13.01
N SER A 289 -5.35 13.50 -12.77
CA SER A 289 -5.83 13.88 -11.44
C SER A 289 -7.00 13.00 -11.01
N THR A 290 -7.19 12.86 -9.71
CA THR A 290 -8.41 12.28 -9.12
C THR A 290 -9.32 13.39 -8.61
N PHE A 291 -10.45 13.06 -8.00
CA PHE A 291 -11.30 14.05 -7.34
C PHE A 291 -10.71 14.54 -5.99
N VAL A 292 -9.70 13.87 -5.44
CA VAL A 292 -8.97 14.34 -4.25
C VAL A 292 -7.92 15.36 -4.70
N PRO A 293 -7.99 16.62 -4.24
CA PRO A 293 -7.05 17.66 -4.64
C PRO A 293 -5.60 17.28 -4.37
N GLY A 294 -4.74 17.40 -5.37
CA GLY A 294 -3.32 17.05 -5.26
C GLY A 294 -3.03 15.55 -5.36
N PHE A 295 -4.03 14.69 -5.57
CA PHE A 295 -3.82 13.26 -5.78
C PHE A 295 -3.93 12.88 -7.26
N PHE A 296 -2.89 12.24 -7.78
CA PHE A 296 -2.77 11.81 -9.17
C PHE A 296 -2.46 10.30 -9.23
N ALA A 297 -2.79 9.65 -10.36
CA ALA A 297 -2.38 8.27 -10.58
C ALA A 297 -1.85 8.08 -12.01
N ALA A 298 -0.87 7.18 -12.19
CA ALA A 298 -0.20 7.00 -13.47
C ALA A 298 0.27 5.55 -13.68
N GLY A 299 0.32 5.12 -14.94
CA GLY A 299 0.80 3.81 -15.34
C GLY A 299 -0.30 2.74 -15.27
N ASP A 300 0.11 1.49 -15.05
CA ASP A 300 -0.79 0.33 -15.18
C ASP A 300 -1.98 0.37 -14.21
N CYS A 301 -1.85 1.05 -13.06
CA CYS A 301 -2.95 1.18 -12.09
C CYS A 301 -4.15 1.99 -12.62
N THR A 302 -3.97 2.78 -13.67
CA THR A 302 -5.06 3.52 -14.34
C THR A 302 -5.71 2.73 -15.48
N GLY A 303 -5.27 1.48 -15.70
CA GLY A 303 -5.78 0.62 -16.77
C GLY A 303 -5.25 0.99 -18.17
N GLY A 304 -5.96 0.54 -19.20
CA GLY A 304 -5.56 0.75 -20.59
C GLY A 304 -4.45 -0.21 -21.04
N MET A 305 -3.60 0.24 -21.96
CA MET A 305 -2.49 -0.55 -22.51
C MET A 305 -1.37 -0.73 -21.47
N LEU A 306 -1.12 -1.96 -21.02
CA LEU A 306 -0.08 -2.28 -20.04
C LEU A 306 1.30 -2.37 -20.72
N GLN A 307 1.89 -1.24 -20.99
CA GLN A 307 3.17 -1.11 -21.71
C GLN A 307 4.05 -0.01 -21.12
N VAL A 308 5.37 -0.17 -21.23
CA VAL A 308 6.36 0.81 -20.77
C VAL A 308 6.10 2.19 -21.38
N ALA A 309 5.79 2.26 -22.68
CA ALA A 309 5.54 3.52 -23.39
C ALA A 309 4.34 4.29 -22.79
N LYS A 310 3.24 3.58 -22.49
CA LYS A 310 2.06 4.20 -21.82
C LYS A 310 2.41 4.64 -20.40
N ALA A 311 3.09 3.79 -19.63
CA ALA A 311 3.48 4.12 -18.26
C ALA A 311 4.38 5.38 -18.21
N VAL A 312 5.35 5.51 -19.13
CA VAL A 312 6.21 6.69 -19.25
C VAL A 312 5.39 7.93 -19.61
N TYR A 313 4.46 7.81 -20.57
CA TYR A 313 3.58 8.91 -20.97
C TYR A 313 2.70 9.37 -19.79
N ASP A 314 2.04 8.45 -19.11
CA ASP A 314 1.20 8.75 -17.94
C ASP A 314 2.01 9.43 -16.85
N GLY A 315 3.20 8.91 -16.56
CA GLY A 315 4.09 9.52 -15.58
C GLY A 315 4.45 10.97 -15.91
N ALA A 316 4.83 11.22 -17.16
CA ALA A 316 5.13 12.57 -17.63
C ALA A 316 3.92 13.51 -17.47
N ARG A 317 2.72 13.02 -17.82
CA ARG A 317 1.47 13.77 -17.74
C ARG A 317 1.09 14.05 -16.29
N ALA A 318 1.08 13.03 -15.41
CA ALA A 318 0.78 13.18 -13.98
C ALA A 318 1.78 14.11 -13.29
N GLY A 319 3.08 13.95 -13.58
CA GLY A 319 4.12 14.84 -13.05
C GLY A 319 3.90 16.30 -13.46
N THR A 320 3.55 16.55 -14.74
CA THR A 320 3.24 17.90 -15.23
C THR A 320 1.97 18.46 -14.57
N SER A 321 0.94 17.65 -14.38
CA SER A 321 -0.30 18.06 -13.73
C SER A 321 -0.09 18.36 -12.24
N ALA A 322 0.71 17.55 -11.54
CA ALA A 322 1.09 17.81 -10.16
C ALA A 322 1.90 19.13 -10.01
N VAL A 323 2.81 19.41 -10.95
CA VAL A 323 3.53 20.69 -10.99
C VAL A 323 2.57 21.88 -11.12
N LYS A 324 1.57 21.79 -12.00
CA LYS A 324 0.55 22.84 -12.15
C LYS A 324 -0.23 23.01 -10.87
N PHE A 325 -0.64 21.93 -10.22
CA PHE A 325 -1.34 21.95 -8.95
C PHE A 325 -0.51 22.66 -7.86
N ILE A 326 0.76 22.25 -7.66
CA ILE A 326 1.66 22.86 -6.66
C ILE A 326 1.84 24.37 -6.88
N ARG A 327 1.86 24.82 -8.12
CA ARG A 327 2.01 26.25 -8.46
C ARG A 327 0.73 27.06 -8.29
N SER A 328 -0.41 26.41 -8.08
CA SER A 328 -1.72 27.04 -7.90
C SER A 328 -2.13 27.21 -6.44
N ILE A 329 -1.38 26.62 -5.50
CA ILE A 329 -1.62 26.68 -4.05
C ILE A 329 -0.63 27.59 -3.30
#